data_01367820fa62f2091f419a9545ce3cc4
#
_entry.id   01367820fa62f2091f419a9545ce3cc4
#
_cell.length_a   1.000
_cell.length_b   1.000
_cell.length_c   1.000
_cell.angle_alpha   90.00
_cell.angle_beta   90.00
_cell.angle_gamma   90.00
#
_symmetry.space_group_name_H-M   'P 1'
#
loop_
_entity.id
_entity.type
_entity.pdbx_description
1 polymer ?
#
loop_
_entity_poly.entity_id
_entity_poly.type
_entity_poly.pdbx_seq_one_letter_code
_entity_poly.pdbx_strand_id
1 'polypeptide(L)'
;MAMKRLLLTLMLLGTSLLIFAQDYPFSVVKSGTGKQAVIFIPGFACSGDVWAETVSVLKDSYTCYVLTMAGFSGVAPEECPSFERWKMQIAKFIKEERIEKPILMGHSMGGGLTLAIAAEFPELTGKIVIVDALPCLMALTVPDFKSAPDNDCTDLIDRITAMDEEQFVQMQRMSAA
;
A
#
# COMPACT_ATOMS: atom_id res chain seq x y z
N MET A 1 10.97 -50.46 -2.40
CA MET A 1 9.75 -49.65 -2.62
C MET A 1 9.45 -48.66 -1.48
N ALA A 2 9.74 -48.96 -0.22
CA ALA A 2 9.48 -48.06 0.93
C ALA A 2 10.31 -46.77 0.93
N MET A 3 11.56 -46.81 0.51
CA MET A 3 12.48 -45.66 0.51
C MET A 3 12.12 -44.59 -0.53
N LYS A 4 11.56 -44.99 -1.71
CA LYS A 4 11.05 -44.03 -2.70
C LYS A 4 9.78 -43.33 -2.26
N ARG A 5 8.92 -43.98 -1.47
CA ARG A 5 7.69 -43.35 -0.89
C ARG A 5 8.04 -42.36 0.22
N LEU A 6 9.08 -42.60 1.02
CA LEU A 6 9.55 -41.70 2.05
C LEU A 6 10.13 -40.39 1.47
N LEU A 7 10.87 -40.47 0.36
CA LEU A 7 11.43 -39.31 -0.33
C LEU A 7 10.32 -38.44 -0.99
N LEU A 8 9.25 -39.07 -1.54
CA LEU A 8 8.12 -38.31 -2.08
C LEU A 8 7.32 -37.60 -0.97
N THR A 9 7.21 -38.19 0.21
CA THR A 9 6.48 -37.58 1.33
C THR A 9 7.27 -36.40 1.93
N LEU A 10 8.62 -36.44 1.93
CA LEU A 10 9.44 -35.31 2.37
C LEU A 10 9.45 -34.14 1.36
N MET A 11 9.23 -34.41 0.06
CA MET A 11 9.15 -33.35 -0.96
C MET A 11 7.81 -32.59 -0.95
N LEU A 12 6.75 -33.18 -0.38
CA LEU A 12 5.43 -32.54 -0.24
C LEU A 12 5.29 -31.67 1.02
N LEU A 13 6.25 -31.75 1.96
CA LEU A 13 6.26 -30.93 3.18
C LEU A 13 7.00 -29.57 3.02
N GLY A 14 7.54 -29.30 1.83
CA GLY A 14 8.40 -28.13 1.57
C GLY A 14 7.67 -26.86 1.12
N THR A 15 6.34 -26.87 0.93
CA THR A 15 5.55 -25.67 0.66
C THR A 15 4.71 -25.31 1.88
N SER A 16 5.37 -25.05 2.99
CA SER A 16 4.74 -24.25 4.03
C SER A 16 4.52 -22.86 3.44
N LEU A 17 3.30 -22.58 2.96
CA LEU A 17 2.83 -21.21 2.88
C LEU A 17 2.96 -20.65 4.30
N LEU A 18 4.00 -19.86 4.54
CA LEU A 18 4.05 -18.98 5.70
C LEU A 18 2.93 -17.95 5.50
N ILE A 19 1.71 -18.32 5.89
CA ILE A 19 0.67 -17.35 6.18
C ILE A 19 1.18 -16.62 7.42
N PHE A 20 1.95 -15.57 7.21
CA PHE A 20 2.24 -14.62 8.27
C PHE A 20 0.88 -14.11 8.74
N ALA A 21 0.55 -14.33 10.01
CA ALA A 21 -0.52 -13.61 10.67
C ALA A 21 -0.27 -12.12 10.36
N GLN A 22 -1.24 -11.47 9.74
CA GLN A 22 -1.08 -10.12 9.21
C GLN A 22 -1.04 -9.14 10.37
N ASP A 23 0.16 -8.82 10.84
CA ASP A 23 0.37 -7.82 11.90
C ASP A 23 0.24 -6.37 11.40
N TYR A 24 -0.02 -6.18 10.09
CA TYR A 24 -0.09 -4.86 9.45
C TYR A 24 -1.49 -4.63 8.85
N PRO A 25 -1.96 -3.37 8.81
CA PRO A 25 -3.22 -3.00 8.17
C PRO A 25 -3.10 -2.96 6.64
N PHE A 26 -2.45 -3.95 6.06
CA PHE A 26 -2.31 -4.15 4.61
C PHE A 26 -1.82 -5.57 4.34
N SER A 27 -2.16 -6.10 3.19
CA SER A 27 -1.54 -7.31 2.67
C SER A 27 -0.26 -6.97 1.90
N VAL A 28 0.65 -7.93 1.80
CA VAL A 28 1.90 -7.79 1.08
C VAL A 28 2.08 -8.97 0.14
N VAL A 29 2.28 -8.68 -1.15
CA VAL A 29 2.72 -9.67 -2.13
C VAL A 29 4.18 -9.42 -2.47
N LYS A 30 5.04 -10.39 -2.12
CA LYS A 30 6.47 -10.33 -2.41
C LYS A 30 6.80 -11.10 -3.67
N SER A 31 7.61 -10.52 -4.55
CA SER A 31 8.12 -11.16 -5.77
C SER A 31 9.52 -10.66 -6.13
N GLY A 32 10.22 -11.42 -6.98
CA GLY A 32 11.58 -11.08 -7.37
C GLY A 32 12.62 -11.41 -6.31
N THR A 33 13.92 -11.33 -6.69
CA THR A 33 15.05 -11.73 -5.85
C THR A 33 16.23 -10.77 -5.93
N GLY A 34 16.00 -9.56 -6.48
CA GLY A 34 17.04 -8.52 -6.58
C GLY A 34 17.45 -8.01 -5.20
N LYS A 35 18.69 -7.53 -5.10
CA LYS A 35 19.21 -6.99 -3.84
C LYS A 35 18.51 -5.72 -3.39
N GLN A 36 18.14 -4.87 -4.34
CA GLN A 36 17.42 -3.62 -4.05
C GLN A 36 15.92 -3.90 -3.95
N ALA A 37 15.32 -3.48 -2.87
CA ALA A 37 13.87 -3.58 -2.66
C ALA A 37 13.12 -2.39 -3.26
N VAL A 38 11.91 -2.67 -3.77
CA VAL A 38 10.91 -1.67 -4.15
C VAL A 38 9.63 -1.99 -3.40
N ILE A 39 9.04 -1.00 -2.73
CA ILE A 39 7.74 -1.10 -2.06
C ILE A 39 6.74 -0.29 -2.86
N PHE A 40 5.68 -0.94 -3.33
CA PHE A 40 4.63 -0.36 -4.13
C PHE A 40 3.41 -0.08 -3.26
N ILE A 41 2.98 1.18 -3.23
CA ILE A 41 1.85 1.65 -2.42
C ILE A 41 0.76 2.16 -3.36
N PRO A 42 -0.41 1.50 -3.43
CA PRO A 42 -1.47 1.85 -4.36
C PRO A 42 -2.23 3.11 -3.93
N GLY A 43 -3.08 3.60 -4.82
CA GLY A 43 -4.02 4.68 -4.55
C GLY A 43 -5.18 4.26 -3.66
N PHE A 44 -6.03 5.24 -3.31
CA PHE A 44 -7.25 5.01 -2.53
C PHE A 44 -8.16 3.99 -3.24
N ALA A 45 -8.72 3.06 -2.47
CA ALA A 45 -9.59 1.97 -2.93
C ALA A 45 -8.99 1.04 -4.00
N CYS A 46 -7.67 1.12 -4.25
CA CYS A 46 -7.01 0.27 -5.24
C CYS A 46 -6.41 -1.00 -4.60
N SER A 47 -6.44 -2.10 -5.38
CA SER A 47 -5.60 -3.26 -5.14
C SER A 47 -4.14 -2.98 -5.49
N GLY A 48 -3.22 -3.74 -4.91
CA GLY A 48 -1.83 -3.79 -5.36
C GLY A 48 -1.67 -4.24 -6.82
N ASP A 49 -2.69 -4.88 -7.41
CA ASP A 49 -2.67 -5.34 -8.80
C ASP A 49 -2.50 -4.21 -9.83
N VAL A 50 -2.78 -2.95 -9.45
CA VAL A 50 -2.49 -1.78 -10.30
C VAL A 50 -1.00 -1.68 -10.68
N TRP A 51 -0.13 -2.34 -9.92
CA TRP A 51 1.31 -2.41 -10.16
C TRP A 51 1.77 -3.63 -10.95
N ALA A 52 0.85 -4.53 -11.37
CA ALA A 52 1.21 -5.83 -11.94
C ALA A 52 2.15 -5.72 -13.15
N GLU A 53 1.88 -4.80 -14.08
CA GLU A 53 2.75 -4.58 -15.25
C GLU A 53 4.13 -4.05 -14.85
N THR A 54 4.17 -3.06 -13.95
CA THR A 54 5.43 -2.49 -13.45
C THR A 54 6.26 -3.55 -12.74
N VAL A 55 5.64 -4.34 -11.89
CA VAL A 55 6.28 -5.46 -11.18
C VAL A 55 6.79 -6.51 -12.16
N SER A 56 6.03 -6.81 -13.21
CA SER A 56 6.45 -7.81 -14.22
C SER A 56 7.79 -7.46 -14.87
N VAL A 57 8.06 -6.17 -15.03
CA VAL A 57 9.32 -5.66 -15.61
C VAL A 57 10.44 -5.58 -14.56
N LEU A 58 10.10 -5.22 -13.32
CA LEU A 58 11.11 -4.94 -12.29
C LEU A 58 11.55 -6.17 -11.49
N LYS A 59 10.73 -7.20 -11.36
CA LYS A 59 10.97 -8.36 -10.48
C LYS A 59 12.26 -9.16 -10.81
N ASP A 60 12.76 -9.05 -12.04
CA ASP A 60 13.99 -9.73 -12.44
C ASP A 60 15.25 -9.07 -11.85
N SER A 61 15.15 -7.78 -11.50
CA SER A 61 16.28 -6.98 -10.99
C SER A 61 16.09 -6.50 -9.56
N TYR A 62 14.84 -6.49 -9.06
CA TYR A 62 14.46 -5.98 -7.74
C TYR A 62 13.69 -7.03 -6.93
N THR A 63 13.70 -6.88 -5.61
CA THR A 63 12.70 -7.51 -4.75
C THR A 63 11.52 -6.56 -4.58
N CYS A 64 10.36 -6.96 -5.10
CA CYS A 64 9.15 -6.14 -5.12
C CYS A 64 8.22 -6.54 -3.96
N TYR A 65 7.79 -5.57 -3.17
CA TYR A 65 6.78 -5.70 -2.12
C TYR A 65 5.58 -4.86 -2.53
N VAL A 66 4.48 -5.50 -2.88
CA VAL A 66 3.25 -4.84 -3.34
C VAL A 66 2.23 -4.85 -2.23
N LEU A 67 1.81 -3.66 -1.81
CA LEU A 67 0.84 -3.51 -0.73
C LEU A 67 -0.59 -3.42 -1.28
N THR A 68 -1.56 -3.90 -0.51
CA THR A 68 -2.98 -3.58 -0.62
C THR A 68 -3.47 -3.20 0.75
N MET A 69 -3.99 -1.97 0.90
CA MET A 69 -4.33 -1.43 2.22
C MET A 69 -5.59 -2.07 2.80
N ALA A 70 -5.73 -2.03 4.13
CA ALA A 70 -6.90 -2.53 4.84
C ALA A 70 -8.20 -1.88 4.31
N GLY A 71 -9.25 -2.69 4.21
CA GLY A 71 -10.54 -2.28 3.67
C GLY A 71 -10.62 -2.26 2.14
N PHE A 72 -9.52 -2.50 1.42
CA PHE A 72 -9.51 -2.51 -0.04
C PHE A 72 -9.32 -3.92 -0.59
N SER A 73 -10.00 -4.22 -1.70
CA SER A 73 -9.79 -5.44 -2.51
C SER A 73 -9.70 -6.74 -1.70
N GLY A 74 -10.59 -6.92 -0.72
CA GLY A 74 -10.69 -8.14 0.08
C GLY A 74 -9.73 -8.21 1.27
N VAL A 75 -8.89 -7.21 1.49
CA VAL A 75 -8.12 -7.08 2.73
C VAL A 75 -9.07 -6.62 3.83
N ALA A 76 -9.07 -7.33 4.98
CA ALA A 76 -9.95 -7.00 6.09
C ALA A 76 -9.80 -5.54 6.53
N PRO A 77 -10.90 -4.82 6.80
CA PRO A 77 -10.83 -3.45 7.29
C PRO A 77 -10.27 -3.41 8.72
N GLU A 78 -9.65 -2.30 9.08
CA GLU A 78 -9.29 -1.98 10.46
C GLU A 78 -10.31 -1.03 11.10
N GLU A 79 -10.39 -1.01 12.44
CA GLU A 79 -11.40 -0.23 13.16
C GLU A 79 -11.24 1.28 13.00
N CYS A 80 -10.01 1.76 12.94
CA CYS A 80 -9.69 3.19 12.86
C CYS A 80 -8.65 3.45 11.77
N PRO A 81 -9.02 3.34 10.48
CA PRO A 81 -8.09 3.62 9.40
C PRO A 81 -7.74 5.12 9.40
N SER A 82 -6.45 5.42 9.28
CA SER A 82 -6.00 6.79 9.09
C SER A 82 -4.71 6.83 8.28
N PHE A 83 -4.51 7.94 7.59
CA PHE A 83 -3.28 8.18 6.82
C PHE A 83 -2.04 8.09 7.71
N GLU A 84 -2.11 8.68 8.91
CA GLU A 84 -1.05 8.65 9.90
C GLU A 84 -0.72 7.23 10.36
N ARG A 85 -1.76 6.44 10.66
CA ARG A 85 -1.60 5.05 11.07
C ARG A 85 -0.95 4.21 9.96
N TRP A 86 -1.40 4.34 8.72
CA TRP A 86 -0.81 3.62 7.58
C TRP A 86 0.64 3.99 7.35
N LYS A 87 0.98 5.29 7.43
CA LYS A 87 2.35 5.78 7.37
C LYS A 87 3.25 5.08 8.40
N MET A 88 2.82 5.09 9.66
CA MET A 88 3.55 4.45 10.76
C MET A 88 3.69 2.94 10.58
N GLN A 89 2.65 2.26 10.11
CA GLN A 89 2.68 0.82 9.92
C GLN A 89 3.56 0.40 8.73
N ILE A 90 3.61 1.19 7.66
CA ILE A 90 4.53 0.93 6.54
C ILE A 90 5.98 1.15 7.00
N ALA A 91 6.26 2.20 7.76
CA ALA A 91 7.59 2.43 8.34
C ALA A 91 7.99 1.27 9.30
N LYS A 92 7.05 0.79 10.11
CA LYS A 92 7.24 -0.38 10.98
C LYS A 92 7.56 -1.62 10.16
N PHE A 93 6.80 -1.89 9.09
CA PHE A 93 7.03 -3.02 8.16
C PHE A 93 8.46 -2.97 7.58
N ILE A 94 8.90 -1.82 7.07
CA ILE A 94 10.26 -1.65 6.52
C ILE A 94 11.30 -2.05 7.55
N LYS A 95 11.13 -1.60 8.80
CA LYS A 95 12.07 -1.82 9.89
C LYS A 95 12.09 -3.28 10.36
N GLU A 96 10.93 -3.89 10.57
CA GLU A 96 10.80 -5.25 11.08
C GLU A 96 11.24 -6.30 10.06
N GLU A 97 10.90 -6.09 8.78
CA GLU A 97 11.36 -6.93 7.67
C GLU A 97 12.82 -6.65 7.29
N ARG A 98 13.48 -5.71 7.97
CA ARG A 98 14.89 -5.31 7.72
C ARG A 98 15.16 -4.98 6.25
N ILE A 99 14.20 -4.27 5.63
CA ILE A 99 14.33 -3.83 4.24
C ILE A 99 15.25 -2.60 4.22
N GLU A 100 16.45 -2.76 3.71
CA GLU A 100 17.45 -1.71 3.70
C GLU A 100 17.19 -0.70 2.58
N LYS A 101 16.92 0.56 2.95
CA LYS A 101 16.78 1.68 2.01
C LYS A 101 15.95 1.36 0.77
N PRO A 102 14.69 0.87 0.91
CA PRO A 102 13.85 0.55 -0.24
C PRO A 102 13.59 1.77 -1.11
N ILE A 103 13.34 1.53 -2.39
CA ILE A 103 12.67 2.49 -3.24
C ILE A 103 11.19 2.44 -2.87
N LEU A 104 10.62 3.57 -2.45
CA LEU A 104 9.18 3.67 -2.23
C LEU A 104 8.52 4.21 -3.51
N MET A 105 7.58 3.48 -4.06
CA MET A 105 6.84 3.87 -5.26
C MET A 105 5.36 3.94 -4.93
N GLY A 106 4.80 5.15 -4.95
CA GLY A 106 3.42 5.40 -4.56
C GLY A 106 2.61 6.12 -5.62
N HIS A 107 1.36 5.69 -5.80
CA HIS A 107 0.39 6.31 -6.69
C HIS A 107 -0.70 7.01 -5.88
N SER A 108 -1.08 8.23 -6.25
CA SER A 108 -2.19 8.98 -5.65
C SER A 108 -2.05 9.03 -4.10
N MET A 109 -2.98 8.49 -3.32
CA MET A 109 -2.87 8.35 -1.86
C MET A 109 -1.55 7.69 -1.43
N GLY A 110 -1.14 6.62 -2.13
CA GLY A 110 0.13 5.94 -1.88
C GLY A 110 1.34 6.84 -2.15
N GLY A 111 1.23 7.78 -3.09
CA GLY A 111 2.23 8.81 -3.33
C GLY A 111 2.35 9.79 -2.15
N GLY A 112 1.22 10.19 -1.58
CA GLY A 112 1.17 10.99 -0.35
C GLY A 112 1.82 10.25 0.83
N LEU A 113 1.50 8.97 1.04
CA LEU A 113 2.13 8.12 2.06
C LEU A 113 3.64 8.03 1.85
N THR A 114 4.08 7.83 0.59
CA THR A 114 5.51 7.79 0.23
C THR A 114 6.23 9.09 0.62
N LEU A 115 5.64 10.24 0.30
CA LEU A 115 6.20 11.55 0.68
C LEU A 115 6.28 11.71 2.19
N ALA A 116 5.22 11.37 2.92
CA ALA A 116 5.17 11.48 4.37
C ALA A 116 6.19 10.55 5.05
N ILE A 117 6.34 9.30 4.58
CA ILE A 117 7.34 8.36 5.09
C ILE A 117 8.75 8.89 4.83
N ALA A 118 9.03 9.38 3.62
CA ALA A 118 10.35 9.90 3.28
C ALA A 118 10.73 11.14 4.09
N ALA A 119 9.75 11.99 4.42
CA ALA A 119 9.96 13.19 5.21
C ALA A 119 10.22 12.88 6.70
N GLU A 120 9.48 11.92 7.27
CA GLU A 120 9.55 11.62 8.71
C GLU A 120 10.60 10.55 9.04
N PHE A 121 10.82 9.58 8.13
CA PHE A 121 11.75 8.48 8.31
C PHE A 121 12.82 8.42 7.20
N PRO A 122 13.61 9.49 7.01
CA PRO A 122 14.60 9.54 5.93
C PRO A 122 15.69 8.45 6.06
N GLU A 123 15.93 7.97 7.28
CA GLU A 123 16.88 6.88 7.54
C GLU A 123 16.38 5.52 7.03
N LEU A 124 15.06 5.31 6.95
CA LEU A 124 14.45 4.08 6.43
C LEU A 124 14.29 4.11 4.91
N THR A 125 14.24 5.29 4.32
CA THR A 125 13.88 5.48 2.90
C THR A 125 15.13 5.60 2.03
N GLY A 126 15.11 4.94 0.88
CA GLY A 126 16.09 5.11 -0.18
C GLY A 126 15.65 6.19 -1.17
N LYS A 127 15.28 5.78 -2.37
CA LYS A 127 14.69 6.67 -3.38
C LYS A 127 13.18 6.65 -3.29
N ILE A 128 12.53 7.70 -3.79
CA ILE A 128 11.07 7.76 -3.93
C ILE A 128 10.68 7.97 -5.39
N VAL A 129 9.56 7.36 -5.79
CA VAL A 129 8.91 7.57 -7.08
C VAL A 129 7.45 7.90 -6.78
N ILE A 130 7.02 9.07 -7.21
CA ILE A 130 5.67 9.57 -7.00
C ILE A 130 4.94 9.56 -8.33
N VAL A 131 3.81 8.85 -8.37
CA VAL A 131 2.97 8.76 -9.56
C VAL A 131 1.64 9.43 -9.25
N ASP A 132 1.36 10.49 -9.98
CA ASP A 132 0.09 11.23 -9.93
C ASP A 132 -0.38 11.55 -8.50
N ALA A 133 0.48 12.18 -7.73
CA ALA A 133 0.19 12.60 -6.36
C ALA A 133 0.81 13.96 -6.04
N LEU A 134 0.13 14.69 -5.17
CA LEU A 134 0.54 15.99 -4.68
C LEU A 134 0.60 15.97 -3.15
N PRO A 135 1.51 16.74 -2.55
CA PRO A 135 1.63 16.82 -1.09
C PRO A 135 0.33 17.31 -0.41
N CYS A 136 -0.41 18.17 -1.09
CA CYS A 136 -1.67 18.72 -0.61
C CYS A 136 -2.58 19.05 -1.79
N LEU A 137 -3.59 18.22 -2.04
CA LEU A 137 -4.54 18.42 -3.12
C LEU A 137 -5.38 19.70 -2.94
N MET A 138 -5.74 20.01 -1.69
CA MET A 138 -6.55 21.20 -1.36
C MET A 138 -5.84 22.51 -1.70
N ALA A 139 -4.52 22.53 -1.65
CA ALA A 139 -3.74 23.72 -2.01
C ALA A 139 -3.86 24.12 -3.48
N LEU A 140 -4.32 23.21 -4.36
CA LEU A 140 -4.60 23.54 -5.76
C LEU A 140 -5.91 24.25 -5.98
N THR A 141 -6.90 24.02 -5.12
CA THR A 141 -8.28 24.45 -5.32
C THR A 141 -8.69 25.58 -4.38
N VAL A 142 -8.00 25.71 -3.25
CA VAL A 142 -8.30 26.70 -2.21
C VAL A 142 -7.15 27.70 -2.13
N PRO A 143 -7.34 28.96 -2.57
CA PRO A 143 -6.34 30.01 -2.39
C PRO A 143 -5.98 30.17 -0.90
N ASP A 144 -4.71 30.37 -0.62
CA ASP A 144 -4.17 30.54 0.74
C ASP A 144 -4.46 29.37 1.71
N PHE A 145 -4.71 28.16 1.17
CA PHE A 145 -4.92 26.97 1.98
C PHE A 145 -3.73 26.74 2.92
N LYS A 146 -4.03 26.63 4.20
CA LYS A 146 -3.05 26.25 5.23
C LYS A 146 -3.44 24.86 5.74
N SER A 147 -2.56 23.92 5.60
CA SER A 147 -2.72 22.60 6.23
C SER A 147 -2.73 22.79 7.75
N ALA A 148 -3.76 22.28 8.40
CA ALA A 148 -3.84 22.21 9.85
C ALA A 148 -4.00 20.75 10.26
N PRO A 149 -3.47 20.36 11.45
CA PRO A 149 -3.61 18.97 11.94
C PRO A 149 -5.05 18.49 12.08
N ASP A 150 -5.96 19.43 12.25
CA ASP A 150 -7.38 19.24 12.57
C ASP A 150 -8.29 19.60 11.39
N ASN A 151 -7.84 19.47 10.15
CA ASN A 151 -8.73 19.60 9.01
C ASN A 151 -9.85 18.57 9.15
N ASP A 152 -10.99 19.04 9.64
CA ASP A 152 -12.16 18.22 9.90
C ASP A 152 -12.82 17.83 8.57
N CYS A 153 -12.80 16.54 8.27
CA CYS A 153 -13.48 15.96 7.12
C CYS A 153 -14.88 15.43 7.46
N THR A 154 -15.41 15.73 8.65
CA THR A 154 -16.70 15.19 9.14
C THR A 154 -17.81 15.48 8.16
N ASP A 155 -17.95 16.72 7.69
CA ASP A 155 -18.97 17.10 6.71
C ASP A 155 -18.88 16.32 5.38
N LEU A 156 -17.67 15.97 4.96
CA LEU A 156 -17.47 15.17 3.76
C LEU A 156 -17.84 13.71 4.02
N ILE A 157 -17.42 13.17 5.15
CA ILE A 157 -17.73 11.80 5.59
C ILE A 157 -19.24 11.65 5.74
N ASP A 158 -19.91 12.60 6.40
CA ASP A 158 -21.35 12.57 6.61
C ASP A 158 -22.11 12.63 5.28
N ARG A 159 -21.66 13.45 4.33
CA ARG A 159 -22.25 13.51 2.99
C ARG A 159 -22.09 12.20 2.22
N ILE A 160 -20.92 11.58 2.28
CA ILE A 160 -20.67 10.32 1.59
C ILE A 160 -21.46 9.16 2.23
N THR A 161 -21.51 9.10 3.55
CA THR A 161 -22.24 8.07 4.29
C THR A 161 -23.77 8.21 4.20
N ALA A 162 -24.27 9.41 3.94
CA ALA A 162 -25.70 9.66 3.71
C ALA A 162 -26.16 9.32 2.28
N MET A 163 -25.23 9.05 1.35
CA MET A 163 -25.58 8.66 -0.02
C MET A 163 -26.13 7.23 -0.05
N ASP A 164 -27.16 7.02 -0.87
CA ASP A 164 -27.54 5.68 -1.28
C ASP A 164 -26.55 5.11 -2.33
N GLU A 165 -26.69 3.82 -2.65
CA GLU A 165 -25.79 3.14 -3.56
C GLU A 165 -25.76 3.81 -4.96
N GLU A 166 -26.91 4.24 -5.48
CA GLU A 166 -27.00 4.87 -6.81
C GLU A 166 -26.27 6.21 -6.83
N GLN A 167 -26.49 7.04 -5.82
CA GLN A 167 -25.81 8.33 -5.64
C GLN A 167 -24.29 8.16 -5.50
N PHE A 168 -23.86 7.17 -4.72
CA PHE A 168 -22.45 6.88 -4.55
C PHE A 168 -21.80 6.43 -5.86
N VAL A 169 -22.44 5.51 -6.61
CA VAL A 169 -21.96 5.07 -7.93
C VAL A 169 -21.89 6.21 -8.94
N GLN A 170 -22.89 7.11 -8.93
CA GLN A 170 -22.89 8.28 -9.80
C GLN A 170 -21.75 9.24 -9.48
N MET A 171 -21.51 9.51 -8.19
CA MET A 171 -20.37 10.32 -7.74
C MET A 171 -19.04 9.72 -8.23
N GLN A 172 -18.86 8.42 -8.11
CA GLN A 172 -17.66 7.71 -8.58
C GLN A 172 -17.47 7.85 -10.09
N ARG A 173 -18.54 7.72 -10.88
CA ARG A 173 -18.48 7.91 -12.34
C ARG A 173 -18.11 9.32 -12.76
N MET A 174 -18.61 10.33 -12.04
CA MET A 174 -18.28 11.74 -12.31
C MET A 174 -16.82 12.07 -11.96
N SER A 175 -16.25 11.42 -10.95
CA SER A 175 -14.85 11.63 -10.57
C SER A 175 -13.86 10.91 -11.47
N ALA A 176 -14.32 9.96 -12.30
CA ALA A 176 -13.51 9.19 -13.23
C ALA A 176 -13.53 9.74 -14.67
N ALA A 177 -14.30 10.80 -14.95
CA ALA A 177 -14.44 11.46 -16.25
C ALA A 177 -13.52 12.67 -16.38
#